data_fc17dc96c098d541e2e3f92bf0f5cfb7
#
_entry.id   fc17dc96c098d541e2e3f92bf0f5cfb7
#
_cell.length_a   1.000
_cell.length_b   1.000
_cell.length_c   1.000
_cell.angle_alpha   90.00
_cell.angle_beta   90.00
_cell.angle_gamma   90.00
#
_symmetry.space_group_name_H-M   'P 1'
#
loop_
_entity.id
_entity.type
_entity.pdbx_description
1 polymer ?
#
loop_
_entity_poly.entity_id
_entity_poly.type
_entity_poly.pdbx_seq_one_letter_code
_entity_poly.pdbx_strand_id
1 'polypeptide(L)'
;MDEPLRTDVAVVGAGAAGLYAALVAADDGARVVLVSRSPLAQTASYWAQGGIAAALALDDSPELHVEDTLKAGRGAARRSAVRVLCEESPGRVHDLQRLGVRFDADRAGNLALGLEGGHSRRRIAHAGGAATGRRITRDLSALAATHERIRVLEPLAATSLATHEGRCVGLTARPRRGVPLAVLAHGVILATGGMAALWERTTNPRGAVGAGLSLADGAGAMLADLEFMQFHPTALGRPGPKDGFLITEAVRGEGATLLDARGERFVDELAPRDQVALAIDAHLREGGRVSLDMRSVDVERFPNIAATLAEEGIDASRDLVPVAPAAHYTMGGVATDLEGRSTLPGLYAIGESACTGLHGANRLASNSLAECFVFARRAALAACAEPEPSGSVANREAVHTRLPSESTRAALWRYAGLRRDAAGLRQLLEDPFPLTRLIASACLAREESRGAHQRTDRPDTDPALDGMHTLVGAGAAPRFERWE
;
A
#
# COMPACT_ATOMS: atom_id res chain seq x y z
N MET A 1 0.75 3.70 37.11
CA MET A 1 0.96 3.87 35.65
C MET A 1 1.69 5.19 35.47
N ASP A 2 2.73 5.20 34.66
CA ASP A 2 3.45 6.44 34.38
C ASP A 2 2.52 7.45 33.68
N GLU A 3 2.79 8.73 33.84
CA GLU A 3 2.03 9.79 33.19
C GLU A 3 2.06 9.61 31.67
N PRO A 4 0.92 9.76 30.95
CA PRO A 4 0.90 9.57 29.51
C PRO A 4 1.79 10.60 28.81
N LEU A 5 2.51 10.15 27.78
CA LEU A 5 3.26 11.04 26.91
C LEU A 5 2.31 11.93 26.12
N ARG A 6 2.47 13.25 26.18
CA ARG A 6 1.63 14.24 25.47
C ARG A 6 2.35 14.77 24.24
N THR A 7 1.62 14.85 23.13
CA THR A 7 2.13 15.37 21.85
C THR A 7 1.00 16.03 21.06
N ASP A 8 1.34 16.85 20.07
CA ASP A 8 0.32 17.46 19.21
C ASP A 8 -0.11 16.42 18.13
N VAL A 9 0.83 15.71 17.52
CA VAL A 9 0.54 14.68 16.52
C VAL A 9 1.24 13.37 16.88
N ALA A 10 0.51 12.26 16.86
CA ALA A 10 1.07 10.91 16.96
C ALA A 10 1.00 10.21 15.60
N VAL A 11 2.14 9.79 15.05
CA VAL A 11 2.23 9.05 13.79
C VAL A 11 2.57 7.59 14.08
N VAL A 12 1.78 6.65 13.57
CA VAL A 12 1.97 5.21 13.75
C VAL A 12 2.44 4.59 12.44
N GLY A 13 3.71 4.20 12.40
CA GLY A 13 4.38 3.62 11.22
C GLY A 13 5.42 4.55 10.64
N ALA A 14 6.63 4.02 10.44
CA ALA A 14 7.80 4.74 9.92
C ALA A 14 8.12 4.33 8.46
N GLY A 15 7.09 4.08 7.65
CA GLY A 15 7.20 3.98 6.19
C GLY A 15 7.32 5.36 5.54
N ALA A 16 7.39 5.41 4.21
CA ALA A 16 7.53 6.64 3.45
C ALA A 16 6.49 7.70 3.85
N ALA A 17 5.21 7.30 3.93
CA ALA A 17 4.12 8.20 4.30
C ALA A 17 4.27 8.73 5.73
N GLY A 18 4.55 7.84 6.70
CA GLY A 18 4.63 8.24 8.11
C GLY A 18 5.84 9.12 8.42
N LEU A 19 7.00 8.82 7.84
CA LEU A 19 8.19 9.65 7.97
C LEU A 19 7.95 11.05 7.40
N TYR A 20 7.37 11.12 6.20
CA TYR A 20 7.09 12.41 5.56
C TYR A 20 6.03 13.21 6.33
N ALA A 21 4.95 12.54 6.81
CA ALA A 21 3.94 13.20 7.64
C ALA A 21 4.54 13.76 8.94
N ALA A 22 5.42 12.99 9.61
CA ALA A 22 6.09 13.43 10.82
C ALA A 22 6.97 14.66 10.58
N LEU A 23 7.73 14.69 9.49
CA LEU A 23 8.54 15.83 9.11
C LEU A 23 7.68 17.06 8.79
N VAL A 24 6.64 16.89 7.97
CA VAL A 24 5.71 17.99 7.63
C VAL A 24 5.05 18.58 8.88
N ALA A 25 4.56 17.76 9.80
CA ALA A 25 3.95 18.23 11.04
C ALA A 25 4.96 18.96 11.95
N ALA A 26 6.18 18.44 12.04
CA ALA A 26 7.23 19.05 12.84
C ALA A 26 7.72 20.38 12.27
N ASP A 27 7.83 20.48 10.94
CA ASP A 27 8.16 21.73 10.24
C ASP A 27 7.06 22.79 10.38
N ASP A 28 5.79 22.35 10.50
CA ASP A 28 4.63 23.23 10.81
C ASP A 28 4.57 23.66 12.29
N GLY A 29 5.52 23.19 13.11
CA GLY A 29 5.69 23.59 14.52
C GLY A 29 5.13 22.60 15.54
N ALA A 30 4.49 21.51 15.13
CA ALA A 30 3.93 20.52 16.04
C ALA A 30 5.00 19.67 16.73
N ARG A 31 4.76 19.27 17.97
CA ARG A 31 5.49 18.18 18.63
C ARG A 31 4.95 16.85 18.12
N VAL A 32 5.82 15.99 17.63
CA VAL A 32 5.44 14.74 16.99
C VAL A 32 6.00 13.55 17.76
N VAL A 33 5.17 12.55 17.99
CA VAL A 33 5.59 11.22 18.42
C VAL A 33 5.45 10.26 17.25
N LEU A 34 6.57 9.70 16.77
CA LEU A 34 6.61 8.70 15.72
C LEU A 34 6.80 7.31 16.34
N VAL A 35 5.78 6.46 16.25
CA VAL A 35 5.80 5.09 16.78
C VAL A 35 6.12 4.10 15.66
N SER A 36 7.19 3.32 15.81
CA SER A 36 7.59 2.29 14.85
C SER A 36 7.81 0.95 15.51
N ARG A 37 7.17 -0.10 14.93
CA ARG A 37 7.32 -1.49 15.39
C ARG A 37 8.70 -2.09 15.09
N SER A 38 9.33 -1.64 14.03
CA SER A 38 10.68 -2.00 13.59
C SER A 38 11.60 -0.79 13.64
N PRO A 39 12.91 -0.97 13.64
CA PRO A 39 13.83 0.15 13.44
C PRO A 39 13.48 0.95 12.19
N LEU A 40 13.75 2.26 12.22
CA LEU A 40 13.62 3.12 11.06
C LEU A 40 14.37 2.51 9.87
N ALA A 41 13.92 2.80 8.66
CA ALA A 41 14.45 2.23 7.42
C ALA A 41 14.33 0.70 7.24
N GLN A 42 13.55 0.01 8.08
CA GLN A 42 13.23 -1.43 7.93
C GLN A 42 11.72 -1.67 7.71
N THR A 43 11.11 -0.85 6.89
CA THR A 43 9.67 -0.87 6.59
C THR A 43 9.40 -1.47 5.21
N ALA A 44 8.12 -1.75 4.88
CA ALA A 44 7.75 -2.19 3.53
C ALA A 44 8.19 -1.19 2.45
N SER A 45 8.13 0.11 2.73
CA SER A 45 8.58 1.16 1.81
C SER A 45 10.05 1.06 1.45
N TYR A 46 10.91 0.57 2.36
CA TYR A 46 12.33 0.35 2.09
C TYR A 46 12.58 -0.61 0.92
N TRP A 47 11.68 -1.57 0.72
CA TRP A 47 11.74 -2.58 -0.33
C TRP A 47 11.04 -2.17 -1.63
N ALA A 48 10.42 -0.98 -1.68
CA ALA A 48 9.74 -0.51 -2.87
C ALA A 48 10.74 -0.27 -4.01
N GLN A 49 10.53 -0.99 -5.11
CA GLN A 49 11.39 -0.97 -6.30
C GLN A 49 10.92 0.05 -7.34
N GLY A 50 9.62 0.38 -7.37
CA GLY A 50 9.03 1.38 -8.27
C GLY A 50 9.43 2.82 -7.92
N GLY A 51 9.06 3.75 -8.80
CA GLY A 51 9.30 5.19 -8.60
C GLY A 51 8.08 5.93 -8.08
N ILE A 52 8.12 7.26 -8.24
CA ILE A 52 7.01 8.18 -7.95
C ILE A 52 6.43 8.66 -9.26
N ALA A 53 5.12 8.41 -9.48
CA ALA A 53 4.43 8.94 -10.66
C ALA A 53 4.13 10.43 -10.45
N ALA A 54 4.64 11.28 -11.36
CA ALA A 54 4.41 12.72 -11.34
C ALA A 54 4.61 13.30 -12.74
N ALA A 55 3.70 14.15 -13.20
CA ALA A 55 3.76 14.82 -14.50
C ALA A 55 4.82 15.93 -14.46
N LEU A 56 6.07 15.60 -14.79
CA LEU A 56 7.24 16.48 -14.70
C LEU A 56 7.89 16.76 -16.06
N ALA A 57 7.53 15.96 -17.10
CA ALA A 57 8.06 16.14 -18.46
C ALA A 57 7.30 17.25 -19.19
N LEU A 58 7.96 17.88 -20.18
CA LEU A 58 7.36 18.96 -20.99
C LEU A 58 6.19 18.48 -21.88
N ASP A 59 6.17 17.18 -22.22
CA ASP A 59 5.14 16.54 -23.04
C ASP A 59 4.08 15.80 -22.19
N ASP A 60 4.09 16.00 -20.87
CA ASP A 60 3.15 15.42 -19.92
C ASP A 60 2.35 16.50 -19.17
N SER A 61 1.21 16.13 -18.60
CA SER A 61 0.39 17.00 -17.77
C SER A 61 -0.33 16.23 -16.68
N PRO A 62 -0.78 16.92 -15.61
CA PRO A 62 -1.66 16.32 -14.61
C PRO A 62 -2.91 15.69 -15.20
N GLU A 63 -3.50 16.27 -16.25
CA GLU A 63 -4.70 15.76 -16.92
C GLU A 63 -4.47 14.42 -17.59
N LEU A 64 -3.34 14.23 -18.30
CA LEU A 64 -2.94 12.94 -18.88
C LEU A 64 -2.70 11.89 -17.79
N HIS A 65 -2.14 12.29 -16.64
CA HIS A 65 -1.97 11.41 -15.50
C HIS A 65 -3.32 11.04 -14.87
N VAL A 66 -4.28 11.98 -14.79
CA VAL A 66 -5.66 11.73 -14.35
C VAL A 66 -6.35 10.71 -15.27
N GLU A 67 -6.25 10.86 -16.58
CA GLU A 67 -6.85 9.94 -17.55
C GLU A 67 -6.30 8.52 -17.39
N ASP A 68 -4.98 8.36 -17.31
CA ASP A 68 -4.34 7.06 -17.09
C ASP A 68 -4.78 6.42 -15.77
N THR A 69 -4.86 7.22 -14.69
CA THR A 69 -5.26 6.74 -13.36
C THR A 69 -6.73 6.30 -13.33
N LEU A 70 -7.63 7.09 -13.90
CA LEU A 70 -9.06 6.74 -14.00
C LEU A 70 -9.27 5.49 -14.84
N LYS A 71 -8.56 5.36 -15.96
CA LYS A 71 -8.60 4.16 -16.82
C LYS A 71 -8.14 2.92 -16.06
N ALA A 72 -7.04 3.03 -15.31
CA ALA A 72 -6.54 1.94 -14.48
C ALA A 72 -7.54 1.55 -13.38
N GLY A 73 -8.22 2.51 -12.77
CA GLY A 73 -9.17 2.33 -11.68
C GLY A 73 -10.48 1.62 -12.04
N ARG A 74 -10.69 1.27 -13.32
CA ARG A 74 -11.81 0.43 -13.79
C ARG A 74 -13.20 0.96 -13.40
N GLY A 75 -13.42 2.27 -13.42
CA GLY A 75 -14.71 2.89 -13.09
C GLY A 75 -15.03 2.97 -11.60
N ALA A 76 -14.15 2.50 -10.71
CA ALA A 76 -14.34 2.58 -9.26
C ALA A 76 -13.49 3.68 -8.59
N ALA A 77 -12.64 4.40 -9.33
CA ALA A 77 -11.79 5.43 -8.75
C ALA A 77 -12.56 6.73 -8.44
N ARG A 78 -12.32 7.29 -7.25
CA ARG A 78 -12.81 8.60 -6.83
C ARG A 78 -12.10 9.70 -7.61
N ARG A 79 -12.83 10.40 -8.47
CA ARG A 79 -12.26 11.38 -9.41
C ARG A 79 -11.56 12.54 -8.70
N SER A 80 -12.12 13.04 -7.57
CA SER A 80 -11.50 14.12 -6.80
C SER A 80 -10.16 13.70 -6.18
N ALA A 81 -10.04 12.47 -5.65
CA ALA A 81 -8.79 11.95 -5.11
C ALA A 81 -7.72 11.76 -6.21
N VAL A 82 -8.14 11.28 -7.39
CA VAL A 82 -7.25 11.15 -8.56
C VAL A 82 -6.70 12.52 -8.98
N ARG A 83 -7.56 13.53 -9.06
CA ARG A 83 -7.14 14.90 -9.42
C ARG A 83 -6.15 15.46 -8.42
N VAL A 84 -6.45 15.38 -7.12
CA VAL A 84 -5.55 15.83 -6.05
C VAL A 84 -4.17 15.16 -6.16
N LEU A 85 -4.12 13.83 -6.36
CA LEU A 85 -2.84 13.14 -6.54
C LEU A 85 -2.07 13.71 -7.72
N CYS A 86 -2.70 13.77 -8.90
CA CYS A 86 -2.01 14.11 -10.14
C CYS A 86 -1.53 15.57 -10.18
N GLU A 87 -2.31 16.49 -9.60
CA GLU A 87 -1.97 17.91 -9.51
C GLU A 87 -0.87 18.18 -8.48
N GLU A 88 -0.87 17.47 -7.34
CA GLU A 88 0.08 17.74 -6.26
C GLU A 88 1.37 16.92 -6.34
N SER A 89 1.38 15.77 -7.02
CA SER A 89 2.55 14.89 -7.06
C SER A 89 3.84 15.54 -7.59
N PRO A 90 3.84 16.44 -8.60
CA PRO A 90 5.05 17.15 -9.02
C PRO A 90 5.67 17.95 -7.87
N GLY A 91 4.83 18.67 -7.11
CA GLY A 91 5.29 19.43 -5.94
C GLY A 91 5.91 18.53 -4.86
N ARG A 92 5.41 17.30 -4.70
CA ARG A 92 5.96 16.34 -3.71
C ARG A 92 7.33 15.81 -4.12
N VAL A 93 7.58 15.61 -5.42
CA VAL A 93 8.91 15.26 -5.90
C VAL A 93 9.91 16.37 -5.57
N HIS A 94 9.54 17.64 -5.81
CA HIS A 94 10.39 18.78 -5.45
C HIS A 94 10.59 18.91 -3.93
N ASP A 95 9.58 18.62 -3.11
CA ASP A 95 9.73 18.61 -1.65
C ASP A 95 10.77 17.58 -1.21
N LEU A 96 10.70 16.36 -1.76
CA LEU A 96 11.68 15.31 -1.47
C LEU A 96 13.10 15.71 -1.88
N GLN A 97 13.25 16.40 -3.02
CA GLN A 97 14.55 16.94 -3.43
C GLN A 97 15.09 17.96 -2.41
N ARG A 98 14.21 18.87 -1.90
CA ARG A 98 14.60 19.82 -0.84
C ARG A 98 14.99 19.13 0.46
N LEU A 99 14.39 17.98 0.78
CA LEU A 99 14.73 17.11 1.90
C LEU A 99 15.99 16.25 1.64
N GLY A 100 16.68 16.45 0.50
CA GLY A 100 17.96 15.81 0.18
C GLY A 100 17.84 14.48 -0.59
N VAL A 101 16.64 14.04 -0.96
CA VAL A 101 16.47 12.85 -1.80
C VAL A 101 16.99 13.13 -3.21
N ARG A 102 17.97 12.32 -3.64
CA ARG A 102 18.55 12.44 -4.97
C ARG A 102 17.85 11.46 -5.92
N PHE A 103 17.06 11.99 -6.84
CA PHE A 103 16.47 11.24 -7.94
C PHE A 103 17.49 11.03 -9.07
N ASP A 104 17.24 10.02 -9.88
CA ASP A 104 18.07 9.70 -11.04
C ASP A 104 17.94 10.82 -12.08
N ALA A 105 19.07 11.20 -12.69
CA ALA A 105 19.15 12.28 -13.67
C ALA A 105 19.81 11.81 -14.96
N ASP A 106 19.44 12.45 -16.05
CA ASP A 106 20.08 12.29 -17.34
C ASP A 106 21.47 12.98 -17.38
N ARG A 107 22.18 12.87 -18.50
CA ARG A 107 23.51 13.49 -18.65
C ARG A 107 23.48 15.03 -18.62
N ALA A 108 22.31 15.64 -18.84
CA ALA A 108 22.11 17.09 -18.76
C ALA A 108 21.70 17.56 -17.35
N GLY A 109 21.48 16.63 -16.42
CA GLY A 109 21.06 16.93 -15.06
C GLY A 109 19.55 17.02 -14.85
N ASN A 110 18.74 16.75 -15.88
CA ASN A 110 17.29 16.67 -15.75
C ASN A 110 16.86 15.33 -15.14
N LEU A 111 15.69 15.27 -14.52
CA LEU A 111 15.14 14.02 -14.00
C LEU A 111 15.01 12.96 -15.10
N ALA A 112 15.59 11.79 -14.88
CA ALA A 112 15.45 10.64 -15.76
C ALA A 112 14.11 9.94 -15.46
N LEU A 113 13.10 10.18 -16.32
CA LEU A 113 11.76 9.65 -16.11
C LEU A 113 11.56 8.31 -16.81
N GLY A 114 11.07 7.32 -16.04
CA GLY A 114 10.72 5.98 -16.52
C GLY A 114 9.30 5.89 -17.07
N LEU A 115 9.02 4.78 -17.77
CA LEU A 115 7.69 4.36 -18.20
C LEU A 115 7.34 3.03 -17.54
N GLU A 116 6.14 2.94 -16.96
CA GLU A 116 5.59 1.70 -16.41
C GLU A 116 4.22 1.40 -17.06
N GLY A 117 3.74 0.17 -16.94
CA GLY A 117 2.51 -0.27 -17.55
C GLY A 117 1.28 0.57 -17.16
N GLY A 118 0.43 0.84 -18.14
CA GLY A 118 -0.76 1.67 -17.97
C GLY A 118 -0.53 3.18 -18.07
N HIS A 119 0.72 3.66 -18.08
CA HIS A 119 1.04 5.07 -18.30
C HIS A 119 1.18 5.42 -19.78
N SER A 120 0.58 6.52 -20.20
CA SER A 120 0.69 7.04 -21.57
C SER A 120 1.96 7.88 -21.80
N ARG A 121 2.63 8.30 -20.73
CA ARG A 121 3.84 9.16 -20.76
C ARG A 121 4.89 8.67 -19.78
N ARG A 122 6.17 9.04 -20.03
CA ARG A 122 7.26 8.84 -19.09
C ARG A 122 7.13 9.85 -17.95
N ARG A 123 6.72 9.38 -16.76
CA ARG A 123 6.51 10.24 -15.59
C ARG A 123 7.00 9.64 -14.28
N ILE A 124 7.71 8.51 -14.32
CA ILE A 124 8.12 7.80 -13.12
C ILE A 124 9.51 8.28 -12.71
N ALA A 125 9.59 9.04 -11.61
CA ALA A 125 10.84 9.48 -11.02
C ALA A 125 11.43 8.37 -10.12
N HIS A 126 12.62 7.87 -10.45
CA HIS A 126 13.35 6.86 -9.68
C HIS A 126 14.48 7.48 -8.87
N ALA A 127 14.89 6.82 -7.79
CA ALA A 127 16.04 7.20 -6.98
C ALA A 127 16.92 5.97 -6.72
N GLY A 128 18.02 5.87 -7.47
CA GLY A 128 18.94 4.71 -7.46
C GLY A 128 18.33 3.51 -8.19
N GLY A 129 17.70 3.73 -9.35
CA GLY A 129 17.05 2.70 -10.15
C GLY A 129 15.93 2.00 -9.39
N ALA A 130 15.98 0.66 -9.30
CA ALA A 130 15.00 -0.16 -8.57
C ALA A 130 15.15 -0.11 -7.04
N ALA A 131 15.67 0.98 -6.48
CA ALA A 131 15.91 1.15 -5.04
C ALA A 131 15.29 2.45 -4.47
N THR A 132 14.28 3.00 -5.16
CA THR A 132 13.65 4.28 -4.81
C THR A 132 13.19 4.32 -3.35
N GLY A 133 12.48 3.29 -2.92
CA GLY A 133 11.99 3.21 -1.54
C GLY A 133 13.12 3.19 -0.51
N ARG A 134 14.21 2.46 -0.79
CA ARG A 134 15.40 2.43 0.08
C ARG A 134 16.01 3.81 0.25
N ARG A 135 16.22 4.53 -0.86
CA ARG A 135 16.80 5.86 -0.83
C ARG A 135 15.94 6.82 -0.01
N ILE A 136 14.67 6.93 -0.38
CA ILE A 136 13.72 7.84 0.29
C ILE A 136 13.60 7.51 1.78
N THR A 137 13.35 6.24 2.13
CA THR A 137 13.15 5.85 3.52
C THR A 137 14.38 6.12 4.37
N ARG A 138 15.57 5.87 3.82
CA ARG A 138 16.82 6.12 4.52
C ARG A 138 17.06 7.61 4.78
N ASP A 139 16.87 8.44 3.76
CA ASP A 139 17.10 9.88 3.85
C ASP A 139 16.08 10.53 4.82
N LEU A 140 14.78 10.21 4.69
CA LEU A 140 13.76 10.73 5.61
C LEU A 140 13.91 10.18 7.04
N SER A 141 14.39 8.93 7.23
CA SER A 141 14.65 8.39 8.56
C SER A 141 15.77 9.15 9.28
N ALA A 142 16.83 9.52 8.56
CA ALA A 142 17.94 10.30 9.12
C ALA A 142 17.45 11.69 9.57
N LEU A 143 16.62 12.35 8.76
CA LEU A 143 16.00 13.64 9.13
C LEU A 143 15.09 13.51 10.35
N ALA A 144 14.19 12.54 10.36
CA ALA A 144 13.26 12.34 11.46
C ALA A 144 13.96 12.00 12.79
N ALA A 145 15.05 11.22 12.73
CA ALA A 145 15.83 10.83 13.91
C ALA A 145 16.58 12.01 14.57
N THR A 146 16.87 13.06 13.81
CA THR A 146 17.63 14.23 14.29
C THR A 146 16.78 15.48 14.49
N HIS A 147 15.49 15.44 14.14
CA HIS A 147 14.60 16.58 14.23
C HIS A 147 14.17 16.84 15.68
N GLU A 148 14.40 18.05 16.19
CA GLU A 148 14.16 18.43 17.61
C GLU A 148 12.71 18.25 18.09
N ARG A 149 11.72 18.36 17.17
CA ARG A 149 10.29 18.24 17.47
C ARG A 149 9.74 16.81 17.25
N ILE A 150 10.57 15.87 16.78
CA ILE A 150 10.13 14.48 16.55
C ILE A 150 10.76 13.57 17.60
N ARG A 151 9.92 12.95 18.40
CA ARG A 151 10.33 11.87 19.30
C ARG A 151 10.03 10.52 18.67
N VAL A 152 11.08 9.81 18.27
CA VAL A 152 10.98 8.46 17.73
C VAL A 152 10.89 7.44 18.86
N LEU A 153 9.87 6.58 18.80
CA LEU A 153 9.64 5.47 19.71
C LEU A 153 9.74 4.15 18.95
N GLU A 154 10.87 3.49 19.04
CA GLU A 154 11.16 2.20 18.39
C GLU A 154 12.01 1.30 19.30
N PRO A 155 11.88 -0.02 19.26
CA PRO A 155 10.83 -0.79 18.58
C PRO A 155 9.55 -0.89 19.43
N LEU A 156 8.52 -0.15 19.10
CA LEU A 156 7.23 -0.17 19.78
C LEU A 156 6.09 -0.43 18.79
N ALA A 157 5.15 -1.30 19.16
CA ALA A 157 3.95 -1.55 18.38
C ALA A 157 2.75 -0.83 19.02
N ALA A 158 2.00 -0.04 18.24
CA ALA A 158 0.69 0.43 18.66
C ALA A 158 -0.24 -0.79 18.85
N THR A 159 -0.92 -0.89 19.99
CA THR A 159 -1.76 -2.02 20.37
C THR A 159 -3.22 -1.67 20.54
N SER A 160 -3.55 -0.40 20.75
CA SER A 160 -4.93 0.11 20.77
C SER A 160 -4.94 1.60 20.48
N LEU A 161 -6.05 2.09 19.93
CA LEU A 161 -6.37 3.52 19.88
C LEU A 161 -7.21 3.87 21.11
N ALA A 162 -6.93 5.02 21.70
CA ALA A 162 -7.69 5.57 22.79
C ALA A 162 -8.81 6.46 22.24
N THR A 163 -10.04 6.24 22.67
CA THR A 163 -11.19 7.06 22.29
C THR A 163 -11.87 7.67 23.51
N HIS A 164 -12.31 8.92 23.40
CA HIS A 164 -13.08 9.63 24.39
C HIS A 164 -14.20 10.41 23.70
N GLU A 165 -15.43 10.27 24.15
CA GLU A 165 -16.62 10.95 23.59
C GLU A 165 -16.73 10.84 22.06
N GLY A 166 -16.48 9.64 21.50
CA GLY A 166 -16.57 9.41 20.05
C GLY A 166 -15.40 9.97 19.23
N ARG A 167 -14.31 10.38 19.87
CA ARG A 167 -13.10 10.92 19.22
C ARG A 167 -11.87 10.09 19.59
N CYS A 168 -10.94 9.90 18.64
CA CYS A 168 -9.61 9.39 18.92
C CYS A 168 -8.79 10.48 19.63
N VAL A 169 -8.24 10.15 20.79
CA VAL A 169 -7.46 11.06 21.64
C VAL A 169 -6.04 10.57 21.90
N GLY A 170 -5.64 9.47 21.26
CA GLY A 170 -4.30 8.93 21.45
C GLY A 170 -4.23 7.43 21.19
N LEU A 171 -3.19 6.80 21.70
CA LEU A 171 -2.94 5.37 21.51
C LEU A 171 -2.19 4.78 22.70
N THR A 172 -2.20 3.43 22.78
CA THR A 172 -1.27 2.67 23.62
C THR A 172 -0.27 1.97 22.71
N ALA A 173 1.02 2.12 23.02
CA ALA A 173 2.09 1.40 22.36
C ALA A 173 2.80 0.46 23.36
N ARG A 174 3.26 -0.69 22.87
CA ARG A 174 3.93 -1.69 23.70
C ARG A 174 5.26 -2.11 23.08
N PRO A 175 6.35 -2.12 23.86
CA PRO A 175 7.58 -2.78 23.46
C PRO A 175 7.37 -4.31 23.43
N ARG A 176 8.24 -5.02 22.75
CA ARG A 176 8.19 -6.49 22.68
C ARG A 176 8.23 -7.16 24.07
N ARG A 177 8.96 -6.54 25.01
CA ARG A 177 8.99 -6.88 26.43
C ARG A 177 8.99 -5.58 27.23
N GLY A 178 8.10 -5.44 28.20
CA GLY A 178 8.04 -4.25 29.07
C GLY A 178 6.62 -3.71 29.25
N VAL A 179 6.55 -2.54 29.87
CA VAL A 179 5.30 -1.86 30.22
C VAL A 179 4.74 -1.11 29.01
N PRO A 180 3.42 -1.13 28.77
CA PRO A 180 2.79 -0.30 27.76
C PRO A 180 2.99 1.20 28.04
N LEU A 181 3.17 1.97 26.97
CA LEU A 181 3.25 3.41 27.00
C LEU A 181 1.94 4.00 26.42
N ALA A 182 1.29 4.87 27.18
CA ALA A 182 0.16 5.65 26.70
C ALA A 182 0.65 6.95 26.06
N VAL A 183 0.09 7.29 24.88
CA VAL A 183 0.35 8.54 24.17
C VAL A 183 -0.97 9.27 23.98
N LEU A 184 -1.08 10.47 24.51
CA LEU A 184 -2.16 11.43 24.24
C LEU A 184 -1.74 12.34 23.10
N ALA A 185 -2.61 12.51 22.10
CA ALA A 185 -2.34 13.35 20.94
C ALA A 185 -3.59 14.11 20.51
N HIS A 186 -3.44 15.30 19.93
CA HIS A 186 -4.53 16.03 19.29
C HIS A 186 -5.04 15.27 18.06
N GLY A 187 -4.12 14.80 17.20
CA GLY A 187 -4.39 13.97 16.05
C GLY A 187 -3.52 12.70 16.03
N VAL A 188 -4.11 11.57 15.62
CA VAL A 188 -3.41 10.29 15.43
C VAL A 188 -3.44 9.91 13.95
N ILE A 189 -2.26 9.71 13.34
CA ILE A 189 -2.12 9.36 11.93
C ILE A 189 -1.64 7.91 11.80
N LEU A 190 -2.45 7.05 11.18
CA LEU A 190 -2.08 5.67 10.84
C LEU A 190 -1.34 5.65 9.49
N ALA A 191 -0.10 5.18 9.48
CA ALA A 191 0.78 5.02 8.33
C ALA A 191 1.43 3.61 8.33
N THR A 192 0.65 2.60 8.70
CA THR A 192 1.13 1.25 9.03
C THR A 192 1.29 0.33 7.82
N GLY A 193 0.97 0.82 6.61
CA GLY A 193 0.95 0.04 5.38
C GLY A 193 -0.28 -0.85 5.25
N GLY A 194 -0.29 -1.69 4.23
CA GLY A 194 -1.41 -2.53 3.85
C GLY A 194 -1.44 -3.91 4.51
N MET A 195 -2.14 -4.84 3.85
CA MET A 195 -2.44 -6.17 4.37
C MET A 195 -2.06 -7.33 3.43
N ALA A 196 -1.24 -7.09 2.40
CA ALA A 196 -0.94 -8.10 1.38
C ALA A 196 -0.30 -9.38 1.94
N ALA A 197 0.36 -9.34 3.11
CA ALA A 197 0.91 -10.51 3.76
C ALA A 197 -0.15 -11.36 4.54
N LEU A 198 -1.44 -11.03 4.41
CA LEU A 198 -2.53 -11.93 4.79
C LEU A 198 -2.70 -13.08 3.79
N TRP A 199 -2.27 -12.92 2.55
CA TRP A 199 -2.29 -13.98 1.54
C TRP A 199 -1.02 -14.83 1.62
N GLU A 200 -1.13 -16.10 1.26
CA GLU A 200 -0.04 -17.08 1.33
C GLU A 200 1.17 -16.64 0.51
N ARG A 201 0.94 -16.30 -0.78
CA ARG A 201 1.99 -15.72 -1.64
C ARG A 201 1.85 -14.21 -1.69
N THR A 202 2.90 -13.51 -1.33
CA THR A 202 2.91 -12.06 -1.23
C THR A 202 4.29 -11.49 -1.57
N THR A 203 4.32 -10.31 -2.18
CA THR A 203 5.55 -9.54 -2.38
C THR A 203 5.95 -8.72 -1.17
N ASN A 204 5.13 -8.70 -0.12
CA ASN A 204 5.30 -7.82 1.02
C ASN A 204 6.01 -8.54 2.20
N PRO A 205 6.68 -7.78 3.08
CA PRO A 205 7.20 -8.33 4.32
C PRO A 205 6.09 -8.99 5.16
N ARG A 206 6.42 -10.10 5.83
CA ARG A 206 5.49 -10.90 6.64
C ARG A 206 4.68 -10.11 7.69
N GLY A 207 5.11 -8.91 8.01
CA GLY A 207 4.45 -8.00 8.94
C GLY A 207 3.38 -7.09 8.32
N ALA A 208 3.19 -7.07 7.00
CA ALA A 208 2.17 -6.29 6.32
C ALA A 208 0.80 -7.00 6.41
N VAL A 209 0.22 -7.03 7.60
CA VAL A 209 -1.00 -7.79 7.95
C VAL A 209 -2.19 -6.90 8.32
N GLY A 210 -2.18 -5.63 7.91
CA GLY A 210 -3.28 -4.70 8.17
C GLY A 210 -3.43 -4.31 9.64
N ALA A 211 -2.32 -4.21 10.39
CA ALA A 211 -2.39 -3.88 11.81
C ALA A 211 -3.10 -2.55 12.09
N GLY A 212 -2.85 -1.50 11.30
CA GLY A 212 -3.54 -0.21 11.44
C GLY A 212 -5.02 -0.29 11.09
N LEU A 213 -5.39 -1.11 10.10
CA LEU A 213 -6.79 -1.34 9.75
C LEU A 213 -7.54 -2.01 10.93
N SER A 214 -6.90 -3.00 11.57
CA SER A 214 -7.47 -3.65 12.76
C SER A 214 -7.58 -2.68 13.94
N LEU A 215 -6.63 -1.77 14.11
CA LEU A 215 -6.69 -0.72 15.15
C LEU A 215 -7.84 0.26 14.86
N ALA A 216 -8.02 0.66 13.61
CA ALA A 216 -9.07 1.58 13.19
C ALA A 216 -10.47 0.97 13.37
N ASP A 217 -10.69 -0.26 12.90
CA ASP A 217 -11.94 -1.01 13.09
C ASP A 217 -12.26 -1.21 14.56
N GLY A 218 -11.26 -1.63 15.36
CA GLY A 218 -11.40 -1.80 16.81
C GLY A 218 -11.72 -0.50 17.57
N ALA A 219 -11.43 0.65 17.00
CA ALA A 219 -11.77 1.96 17.53
C ALA A 219 -13.13 2.51 16.98
N GLY A 220 -13.74 1.80 16.03
CA GLY A 220 -15.01 2.17 15.41
C GLY A 220 -14.92 3.01 14.14
N ALA A 221 -13.74 3.14 13.54
CA ALA A 221 -13.60 3.75 12.22
C ALA A 221 -13.98 2.76 11.11
N MET A 222 -14.61 3.26 10.06
CA MET A 222 -14.99 2.45 8.90
C MET A 222 -13.78 2.14 8.02
N LEU A 223 -13.78 0.95 7.42
CA LEU A 223 -12.87 0.54 6.37
C LEU A 223 -13.61 0.56 5.03
N ALA A 224 -12.88 0.75 3.93
CA ALA A 224 -13.48 0.77 2.60
C ALA A 224 -12.69 -0.10 1.61
N ASP A 225 -13.40 -0.63 0.60
CA ASP A 225 -12.84 -1.29 -0.59
C ASP A 225 -11.89 -2.47 -0.30
N LEU A 226 -12.11 -3.21 0.78
CA LEU A 226 -11.23 -4.32 1.19
C LEU A 226 -11.25 -5.50 0.21
N GLU A 227 -12.20 -5.57 -0.71
CA GLU A 227 -12.26 -6.52 -1.80
C GLU A 227 -11.21 -6.27 -2.88
N PHE A 228 -10.63 -5.05 -2.95
CA PHE A 228 -9.66 -4.68 -3.97
C PHE A 228 -8.22 -4.90 -3.49
N MET A 229 -7.75 -6.14 -3.62
CA MET A 229 -6.35 -6.52 -3.43
C MET A 229 -5.69 -6.69 -4.79
N GLN A 230 -4.69 -5.85 -5.10
CA GLN A 230 -3.92 -5.98 -6.34
C GLN A 230 -2.90 -7.12 -6.23
N PHE A 231 -2.91 -8.03 -7.21
CA PHE A 231 -1.89 -9.05 -7.36
C PHE A 231 -0.84 -8.58 -8.38
N HIS A 232 0.43 -8.59 -7.97
CA HIS A 232 1.52 -8.31 -8.90
C HIS A 232 1.74 -9.54 -9.80
N PRO A 233 1.78 -9.37 -11.12
CA PRO A 233 1.85 -10.50 -12.05
C PRO A 233 3.18 -11.26 -11.97
N THR A 234 4.30 -10.55 -11.81
CA THR A 234 5.64 -11.11 -11.87
C THR A 234 6.31 -11.12 -10.49
N ALA A 235 5.93 -12.06 -9.65
CA ALA A 235 6.72 -12.47 -8.49
C ALA A 235 7.40 -13.80 -8.78
N LEU A 236 8.55 -14.08 -8.14
CA LEU A 236 9.22 -15.37 -8.27
C LEU A 236 8.26 -16.49 -7.83
N GLY A 237 7.95 -17.40 -8.75
CA GLY A 237 6.99 -18.49 -8.57
C GLY A 237 7.70 -19.83 -8.32
N ARG A 238 8.54 -19.88 -7.29
CA ARG A 238 9.31 -21.07 -6.92
C ARG A 238 9.17 -21.34 -5.43
N PRO A 239 8.72 -22.54 -5.02
CA PRO A 239 8.68 -22.91 -3.61
C PRO A 239 10.03 -22.70 -2.92
N GLY A 240 10.06 -21.95 -1.82
CA GLY A 240 11.29 -21.66 -1.08
C GLY A 240 11.23 -20.31 -0.34
N PRO A 241 12.35 -19.91 0.28
CA PRO A 241 12.41 -18.69 1.07
C PRO A 241 12.15 -17.39 0.29
N LYS A 242 12.36 -17.43 -1.02
CA LYS A 242 12.17 -16.29 -1.93
C LYS A 242 10.89 -16.39 -2.77
N ASP A 243 10.01 -17.37 -2.51
CA ASP A 243 8.69 -17.41 -3.18
C ASP A 243 7.93 -16.11 -2.92
N GLY A 244 7.42 -15.50 -3.98
CA GLY A 244 6.79 -14.18 -3.92
C GLY A 244 7.75 -12.99 -4.00
N PHE A 245 9.07 -13.19 -4.17
CA PHE A 245 10.00 -12.07 -4.38
C PHE A 245 9.58 -11.25 -5.59
N LEU A 246 9.46 -9.94 -5.40
CA LEU A 246 9.00 -9.01 -6.44
C LEU A 246 10.03 -8.85 -7.56
N ILE A 247 9.62 -9.14 -8.80
CA ILE A 247 10.33 -8.73 -10.01
C ILE A 247 9.58 -7.54 -10.59
N THR A 248 10.17 -6.35 -10.45
CA THR A 248 9.52 -5.07 -10.78
C THR A 248 8.99 -5.02 -12.21
N GLU A 249 7.94 -4.27 -12.41
CA GLU A 249 7.35 -4.01 -13.73
C GLU A 249 8.31 -3.32 -14.69
N ALA A 250 9.26 -2.52 -14.16
CA ALA A 250 10.28 -1.87 -14.96
C ALA A 250 11.09 -2.87 -15.83
N VAL A 251 11.26 -4.11 -15.39
CA VAL A 251 11.92 -5.18 -16.17
C VAL A 251 11.13 -5.48 -17.45
N ARG A 252 9.79 -5.51 -17.38
CA ARG A 252 8.92 -5.67 -18.55
C ARG A 252 8.93 -4.42 -19.43
N GLY A 253 8.99 -3.23 -18.83
CA GLY A 253 9.17 -1.97 -19.53
C GLY A 253 10.49 -1.87 -20.30
N GLU A 254 11.51 -2.61 -19.90
CA GLU A 254 12.81 -2.73 -20.59
C GLU A 254 12.86 -3.91 -21.59
N GLY A 255 11.72 -4.55 -21.87
CA GLY A 255 11.59 -5.54 -22.94
C GLY A 255 11.56 -7.00 -22.51
N ALA A 256 11.48 -7.32 -21.21
CA ALA A 256 11.26 -8.70 -20.79
C ALA A 256 9.87 -9.19 -21.23
N THR A 257 9.78 -10.46 -21.64
CA THR A 257 8.56 -11.06 -22.18
C THR A 257 8.05 -12.20 -21.30
N LEU A 258 6.74 -12.44 -21.33
CA LEU A 258 6.09 -13.55 -20.63
C LEU A 258 5.85 -14.71 -21.58
N LEU A 259 6.38 -15.89 -21.21
CA LEU A 259 6.32 -17.10 -22.02
C LEU A 259 5.51 -18.19 -21.29
N ASP A 260 4.68 -18.89 -22.04
CA ASP A 260 3.97 -20.09 -21.60
C ASP A 260 4.91 -21.34 -21.58
N ALA A 261 4.34 -22.49 -21.29
CA ALA A 261 5.09 -23.77 -21.25
C ALA A 261 5.66 -24.19 -22.63
N ARG A 262 5.17 -23.62 -23.73
CA ARG A 262 5.65 -23.85 -25.10
C ARG A 262 6.71 -22.85 -25.53
N GLY A 263 6.97 -21.83 -24.71
CA GLY A 263 7.88 -20.74 -25.03
C GLY A 263 7.23 -19.65 -25.91
N GLU A 264 5.90 -19.57 -25.93
CA GLU A 264 5.14 -18.60 -26.71
C GLU A 264 4.64 -17.44 -25.82
N ARG A 265 4.66 -16.22 -26.36
CA ARG A 265 4.05 -15.06 -25.70
C ARG A 265 2.53 -15.19 -25.76
N PHE A 266 1.86 -14.85 -24.65
CA PHE A 266 0.41 -15.04 -24.50
C PHE A 266 -0.34 -13.79 -24.01
N VAL A 267 0.37 -12.71 -23.67
CA VAL A 267 -0.23 -11.48 -23.15
C VAL A 267 0.63 -10.28 -23.54
N ASP A 268 0.04 -9.09 -23.61
CA ASP A 268 0.79 -7.83 -23.66
C ASP A 268 1.36 -7.57 -22.25
N GLU A 269 2.66 -7.62 -22.11
CA GLU A 269 3.39 -7.48 -20.85
C GLU A 269 3.22 -6.10 -20.19
N LEU A 270 2.85 -5.07 -20.96
CA LEU A 270 2.58 -3.72 -20.49
C LEU A 270 1.09 -3.44 -20.27
N ALA A 271 0.22 -4.43 -20.49
CA ALA A 271 -1.18 -4.33 -20.11
C ALA A 271 -1.32 -4.10 -18.58
N PRO A 272 -2.44 -3.54 -18.12
CA PRO A 272 -2.70 -3.35 -16.69
C PRO A 272 -2.54 -4.63 -15.87
N ARG A 273 -2.05 -4.49 -14.63
CA ARG A 273 -1.66 -5.62 -13.76
C ARG A 273 -2.74 -6.64 -13.54
N ASP A 274 -4.00 -6.22 -13.41
CA ASP A 274 -5.16 -7.10 -13.27
C ASP A 274 -5.27 -8.08 -14.45
N GLN A 275 -5.07 -7.59 -15.68
CA GLN A 275 -5.14 -8.41 -16.89
C GLN A 275 -3.97 -9.38 -17.00
N VAL A 276 -2.74 -8.89 -16.77
CA VAL A 276 -1.53 -9.74 -16.84
C VAL A 276 -1.58 -10.83 -15.77
N ALA A 277 -1.98 -10.48 -14.53
CA ALA A 277 -2.08 -11.46 -13.44
C ALA A 277 -3.12 -12.55 -13.72
N LEU A 278 -4.28 -12.18 -14.30
CA LEU A 278 -5.32 -13.15 -14.69
C LEU A 278 -4.89 -14.05 -15.86
N ALA A 279 -4.15 -13.50 -16.83
CA ALA A 279 -3.60 -14.29 -17.94
C ALA A 279 -2.59 -15.34 -17.44
N ILE A 280 -1.70 -14.95 -16.53
CA ILE A 280 -0.74 -15.89 -15.90
C ILE A 280 -1.50 -16.95 -15.07
N ASP A 281 -2.48 -16.54 -14.25
CA ASP A 281 -3.29 -17.46 -13.44
C ASP A 281 -4.01 -18.50 -14.32
N ALA A 282 -4.51 -18.12 -15.48
CA ALA A 282 -5.16 -19.04 -16.42
C ALA A 282 -4.21 -20.16 -16.85
N HIS A 283 -3.00 -19.83 -17.30
CA HIS A 283 -1.99 -20.83 -17.70
C HIS A 283 -1.55 -21.72 -16.54
N LEU A 284 -1.37 -21.16 -15.33
CA LEU A 284 -0.98 -21.93 -14.16
C LEU A 284 -2.08 -22.91 -13.70
N ARG A 285 -3.36 -22.55 -13.82
CA ARG A 285 -4.50 -23.43 -13.47
C ARG A 285 -4.66 -24.60 -14.43
N GLU A 286 -4.27 -24.46 -15.68
CA GLU A 286 -4.23 -25.53 -16.67
C GLU A 286 -3.05 -26.48 -16.46
N GLY A 287 -2.29 -26.33 -15.37
CA GLY A 287 -1.09 -27.14 -15.08
C GLY A 287 0.14 -26.71 -15.87
N GLY A 288 0.07 -25.57 -16.56
CA GLY A 288 1.17 -24.98 -17.29
C GLY A 288 2.22 -24.32 -16.40
N ARG A 289 3.29 -23.86 -17.03
CA ARG A 289 4.34 -23.02 -16.42
C ARG A 289 4.33 -21.67 -17.10
N VAL A 290 4.62 -20.63 -16.34
CA VAL A 290 4.85 -19.30 -16.89
C VAL A 290 6.23 -18.82 -16.48
N SER A 291 6.95 -18.27 -17.43
CA SER A 291 8.30 -17.77 -17.24
C SER A 291 8.43 -16.35 -17.75
N LEU A 292 9.22 -15.55 -17.06
CA LEU A 292 9.69 -14.25 -17.53
C LEU A 292 11.03 -14.41 -18.22
N ASP A 293 11.10 -14.05 -19.48
CA ASP A 293 12.34 -14.01 -20.25
C ASP A 293 13.00 -12.64 -20.13
N MET A 294 14.08 -12.57 -19.38
CA MET A 294 14.86 -11.35 -19.14
C MET A 294 16.19 -11.34 -19.92
N ARG A 295 16.46 -12.33 -20.77
CA ARG A 295 17.78 -12.50 -21.44
C ARG A 295 18.16 -11.36 -22.37
N SER A 296 17.18 -10.58 -22.84
CA SER A 296 17.40 -9.36 -23.64
C SER A 296 17.52 -8.09 -22.82
N VAL A 297 17.28 -8.15 -21.49
CA VAL A 297 17.29 -7.01 -20.58
C VAL A 297 18.69 -6.81 -20.02
N ASP A 298 19.14 -5.57 -19.94
CA ASP A 298 20.38 -5.24 -19.21
C ASP A 298 20.15 -5.40 -17.70
N VAL A 299 20.56 -6.57 -17.19
CA VAL A 299 20.38 -6.97 -15.79
C VAL A 299 21.18 -6.13 -14.80
N GLU A 300 22.24 -5.41 -15.26
CA GLU A 300 23.02 -4.50 -14.42
C GLU A 300 22.18 -3.31 -13.92
N ARG A 301 21.11 -2.98 -14.64
CA ARG A 301 20.13 -1.97 -14.22
C ARG A 301 19.26 -2.43 -13.05
N PHE A 302 19.22 -3.75 -12.76
CA PHE A 302 18.40 -4.36 -11.71
C PHE A 302 19.23 -5.23 -10.75
N PRO A 303 20.28 -4.67 -10.10
CA PRO A 303 21.26 -5.45 -9.36
C PRO A 303 20.66 -6.27 -8.21
N ASN A 304 19.62 -5.75 -7.54
CA ASN A 304 18.94 -6.47 -6.47
C ASN A 304 18.17 -7.72 -6.98
N ILE A 305 17.59 -7.61 -8.18
CA ILE A 305 16.88 -8.73 -8.82
C ILE A 305 17.89 -9.78 -9.25
N ALA A 306 18.95 -9.36 -9.97
CA ALA A 306 20.01 -10.26 -10.42
C ALA A 306 20.64 -11.02 -9.23
N ALA A 307 20.96 -10.32 -8.14
CA ALA A 307 21.53 -10.93 -6.93
C ALA A 307 20.56 -11.94 -6.29
N THR A 308 19.28 -11.61 -6.15
CA THR A 308 18.28 -12.50 -5.55
C THR A 308 18.04 -13.73 -6.42
N LEU A 309 17.99 -13.59 -7.74
CA LEU A 309 17.84 -14.71 -8.65
C LEU A 309 19.07 -15.62 -8.62
N ALA A 310 20.27 -15.03 -8.54
CA ALA A 310 21.52 -15.81 -8.39
C ALA A 310 21.58 -16.60 -7.07
N GLU A 311 21.07 -16.04 -5.94
CA GLU A 311 20.92 -16.78 -4.67
C GLU A 311 20.01 -18.01 -4.83
N GLU A 312 19.03 -17.96 -5.72
CA GLU A 312 18.13 -19.08 -6.06
C GLU A 312 18.67 -19.99 -7.19
N GLY A 313 19.90 -19.74 -7.65
CA GLY A 313 20.56 -20.51 -8.71
C GLY A 313 20.02 -20.22 -10.11
N ILE A 314 19.45 -19.03 -10.35
CA ILE A 314 18.92 -18.58 -11.63
C ILE A 314 19.82 -17.46 -12.19
N ASP A 315 20.42 -17.68 -13.35
CA ASP A 315 21.14 -16.65 -14.11
C ASP A 315 20.16 -15.96 -15.06
N ALA A 316 19.70 -14.77 -14.69
CA ALA A 316 18.71 -14.03 -15.46
C ALA A 316 19.16 -13.65 -16.89
N SER A 317 20.46 -13.73 -17.21
CA SER A 317 21.01 -13.52 -18.55
C SER A 317 20.91 -14.77 -19.46
N ARG A 318 20.62 -15.91 -18.88
CA ARG A 318 20.60 -17.22 -19.59
C ARG A 318 19.34 -18.02 -19.35
N ASP A 319 18.80 -17.97 -18.13
CA ASP A 319 17.70 -18.81 -17.69
C ASP A 319 16.36 -18.08 -17.81
N LEU A 320 15.30 -18.83 -18.03
CA LEU A 320 13.93 -18.38 -17.90
C LEU A 320 13.56 -18.31 -16.41
N VAL A 321 13.03 -17.18 -15.96
CA VAL A 321 12.67 -16.96 -14.56
C VAL A 321 11.23 -17.43 -14.31
N PRO A 322 10.97 -18.43 -13.47
CA PRO A 322 9.61 -18.86 -13.17
C PRO A 322 8.87 -17.77 -12.41
N VAL A 323 7.68 -17.39 -12.88
CA VAL A 323 6.87 -16.33 -12.26
C VAL A 323 5.45 -16.78 -11.99
N ALA A 324 4.86 -16.21 -10.96
CA ALA A 324 3.47 -16.37 -10.61
C ALA A 324 2.92 -15.07 -9.95
N PRO A 325 1.59 -14.82 -10.00
CA PRO A 325 1.00 -13.70 -9.31
C PRO A 325 1.17 -13.82 -7.79
N ALA A 326 1.30 -12.66 -7.12
CA ALA A 326 1.38 -12.57 -5.66
C ALA A 326 0.61 -11.34 -5.15
N ALA A 327 -0.02 -11.44 -3.98
CA ALA A 327 -0.67 -10.30 -3.33
C ALA A 327 0.37 -9.20 -3.09
N HIS A 328 0.05 -7.97 -3.51
CA HIS A 328 1.04 -6.91 -3.62
C HIS A 328 0.63 -5.60 -2.96
N TYR A 329 -0.56 -5.09 -3.26
CA TYR A 329 -1.00 -3.77 -2.80
C TYR A 329 -2.48 -3.77 -2.42
N THR A 330 -2.78 -3.24 -1.24
CA THR A 330 -4.13 -3.02 -0.73
C THR A 330 -4.66 -1.71 -1.28
N MET A 331 -5.69 -1.72 -2.12
CA MET A 331 -6.31 -0.50 -2.63
C MET A 331 -7.37 0.04 -1.68
N GLY A 332 -7.97 -0.84 -0.89
CA GLY A 332 -8.81 -0.51 0.25
C GLY A 332 -8.00 -0.16 1.51
N GLY A 333 -8.69 0.23 2.56
CA GLY A 333 -8.07 0.60 3.83
C GLY A 333 -9.03 1.33 4.75
N VAL A 334 -8.53 2.14 5.66
CA VAL A 334 -9.35 3.05 6.48
C VAL A 334 -10.01 4.07 5.55
N ALA A 335 -11.33 4.17 5.59
CA ALA A 335 -12.10 5.13 4.79
C ALA A 335 -11.71 6.56 5.17
N THR A 336 -11.27 7.38 4.19
CA THR A 336 -10.81 8.74 4.45
C THR A 336 -11.36 9.77 3.47
N ASP A 337 -11.43 11.02 3.94
CA ASP A 337 -11.59 12.17 3.05
C ASP A 337 -10.26 12.55 2.36
N LEU A 338 -10.25 13.67 1.62
CA LEU A 338 -9.06 14.13 0.89
C LEU A 338 -7.98 14.72 1.80
N GLU A 339 -8.28 14.99 3.04
CA GLU A 339 -7.35 15.41 4.10
C GLU A 339 -6.89 14.24 4.97
N GLY A 340 -7.23 13.00 4.58
CA GLY A 340 -6.86 11.79 5.33
C GLY A 340 -7.64 11.59 6.63
N ARG A 341 -8.69 12.38 6.90
CA ARG A 341 -9.54 12.19 8.09
C ARG A 341 -10.37 10.92 7.93
N SER A 342 -10.34 10.07 8.94
CA SER A 342 -11.22 8.90 8.98
C SER A 342 -12.64 9.27 9.43
N THR A 343 -13.52 8.25 9.45
CA THR A 343 -14.89 8.41 10.01
C THR A 343 -14.89 8.62 11.53
N LEU A 344 -13.77 8.41 12.21
CA LEU A 344 -13.58 8.67 13.64
C LEU A 344 -12.81 9.98 13.81
N PRO A 345 -13.42 11.05 14.34
CA PRO A 345 -12.74 12.34 14.58
C PRO A 345 -11.42 12.16 15.34
N GLY A 346 -10.40 12.95 14.98
CA GLY A 346 -9.05 12.87 15.56
C GLY A 346 -8.20 11.69 15.07
N LEU A 347 -8.76 10.79 14.24
CA LEU A 347 -8.04 9.71 13.60
C LEU A 347 -7.88 9.97 12.10
N TYR A 348 -6.66 9.83 11.63
CA TYR A 348 -6.24 9.97 10.24
C TYR A 348 -5.62 8.66 9.72
N ALA A 349 -5.66 8.45 8.42
CA ALA A 349 -4.89 7.38 7.77
C ALA A 349 -4.28 7.88 6.46
N ILE A 350 -3.07 7.37 6.13
CA ILE A 350 -2.30 7.80 4.96
C ILE A 350 -1.55 6.63 4.33
N GLY A 351 -1.17 6.80 3.05
CA GLY A 351 -0.52 5.77 2.26
C GLY A 351 -1.38 4.51 2.20
N GLU A 352 -0.77 3.36 2.09
CA GLU A 352 -1.48 2.08 1.93
C GLU A 352 -2.37 1.67 3.13
N SER A 353 -2.39 2.45 4.23
CA SER A 353 -3.33 2.24 5.34
C SER A 353 -4.69 2.88 5.06
N ALA A 354 -4.74 3.86 4.15
CA ALA A 354 -5.93 4.64 3.82
C ALA A 354 -6.63 4.08 2.58
N CYS A 355 -7.93 4.28 2.51
CA CYS A 355 -8.71 4.24 1.29
C CYS A 355 -9.26 5.63 1.02
N THR A 356 -8.63 6.36 0.10
CA THR A 356 -9.11 7.65 -0.41
C THR A 356 -10.04 7.49 -1.61
N GLY A 357 -10.20 6.25 -2.11
CA GLY A 357 -10.86 5.93 -3.38
C GLY A 357 -10.00 6.18 -4.62
N LEU A 358 -8.76 6.65 -4.45
CA LEU A 358 -7.83 7.01 -5.53
C LEU A 358 -7.63 5.88 -6.55
N HIS A 359 -7.40 4.68 -6.07
CA HIS A 359 -6.97 3.56 -6.92
C HIS A 359 -8.12 2.81 -7.59
N GLY A 360 -9.34 2.97 -7.08
CA GLY A 360 -10.47 2.18 -7.55
C GLY A 360 -10.20 0.69 -7.47
N ALA A 361 -10.63 -0.05 -8.48
CA ALA A 361 -10.50 -1.51 -8.50
C ALA A 361 -9.15 -2.04 -9.02
N ASN A 362 -8.25 -1.17 -9.48
CA ASN A 362 -6.90 -1.56 -9.93
C ASN A 362 -5.96 -0.36 -9.93
N ARG A 363 -4.87 -0.43 -9.16
CA ARG A 363 -3.92 0.66 -8.98
C ARG A 363 -3.01 0.82 -10.19
N LEU A 364 -2.87 2.05 -10.69
CA LEU A 364 -1.84 2.42 -11.65
C LEU A 364 -0.46 2.33 -10.99
N ALA A 365 0.52 1.79 -11.70
CA ALA A 365 1.88 1.62 -11.19
C ALA A 365 2.47 2.95 -10.69
N SER A 366 3.30 2.90 -9.65
CA SER A 366 4.00 4.06 -9.06
C SER A 366 3.13 5.19 -8.46
N ASN A 367 1.78 5.12 -8.57
CA ASN A 367 0.89 6.05 -7.85
C ASN A 367 0.94 5.85 -6.32
N SER A 368 1.28 4.65 -5.83
CA SER A 368 1.32 4.37 -4.39
C SER A 368 2.37 5.18 -3.63
N LEU A 369 3.55 5.43 -4.22
CA LEU A 369 4.54 6.31 -3.58
C LEU A 369 4.14 7.78 -3.70
N ALA A 370 3.53 8.21 -4.80
CA ALA A 370 2.97 9.56 -4.93
C ALA A 370 1.89 9.80 -3.86
N GLU A 371 0.98 8.85 -3.64
CA GLU A 371 -0.04 8.87 -2.59
C GLU A 371 0.56 9.05 -1.20
N CYS A 372 1.66 8.33 -0.90
CA CYS A 372 2.36 8.43 0.39
C CYS A 372 2.79 9.87 0.72
N PHE A 373 3.07 10.71 -0.27
CA PHE A 373 3.55 12.08 -0.03
C PHE A 373 2.44 13.11 -0.18
N VAL A 374 1.53 12.95 -1.14
CA VAL A 374 0.42 13.88 -1.35
C VAL A 374 -0.52 13.88 -0.15
N PHE A 375 -1.08 12.72 0.20
CA PHE A 375 -2.05 12.65 1.29
C PHE A 375 -1.40 12.71 2.67
N ALA A 376 -0.11 12.33 2.82
CA ALA A 376 0.60 12.53 4.08
C ALA A 376 0.77 14.01 4.44
N ARG A 377 1.07 14.87 3.44
CA ARG A 377 1.16 16.31 3.68
C ARG A 377 -0.19 16.88 4.11
N ARG A 378 -1.26 16.52 3.41
CA ARG A 378 -2.62 17.00 3.70
C ARG A 378 -3.06 16.58 5.09
N ALA A 379 -2.88 15.30 5.44
CA ALA A 379 -3.24 14.76 6.75
C ALA A 379 -2.39 15.34 7.89
N ALA A 380 -1.10 15.55 7.68
CA ALA A 380 -0.22 16.15 8.69
C ALA A 380 -0.67 17.56 9.05
N LEU A 381 -0.92 18.42 8.04
CA LEU A 381 -1.39 19.78 8.27
C LEU A 381 -2.79 19.80 8.92
N ALA A 382 -3.69 18.91 8.50
CA ALA A 382 -5.01 18.80 9.11
C ALA A 382 -4.95 18.32 10.58
N ALA A 383 -4.05 17.39 10.88
CA ALA A 383 -3.85 16.88 12.24
C ALA A 383 -3.22 17.93 13.18
N CYS A 384 -2.35 18.81 12.66
CA CYS A 384 -1.79 19.93 13.44
C CYS A 384 -2.86 20.93 13.89
N ALA A 385 -3.96 21.07 13.13
CA ALA A 385 -5.07 21.97 13.44
C ALA A 385 -6.10 21.37 14.41
N GLU A 386 -5.93 20.11 14.85
CA GLU A 386 -6.85 19.47 15.78
C GLU A 386 -6.77 20.09 17.19
N PRO A 387 -7.90 20.24 17.89
CA PRO A 387 -7.92 20.77 19.24
C PRO A 387 -7.26 19.81 20.24
N GLU A 388 -6.73 20.37 21.34
CA GLU A 388 -6.22 19.58 22.45
C GLU A 388 -7.31 18.63 22.97
N PRO A 389 -7.02 17.31 23.13
CA PRO A 389 -8.02 16.37 23.58
C PRO A 389 -8.39 16.61 25.03
N SER A 390 -9.69 16.67 25.33
CA SER A 390 -10.23 16.56 26.68
C SER A 390 -10.25 15.09 27.11
N GLY A 391 -9.81 14.77 28.32
CA GLY A 391 -9.91 13.44 28.89
C GLY A 391 -8.56 12.75 29.14
N SER A 392 -8.64 11.54 29.65
CA SER A 392 -7.49 10.67 29.93
C SER A 392 -7.52 9.43 29.00
N VAL A 393 -6.35 8.90 28.68
CA VAL A 393 -6.28 7.58 28.03
C VAL A 393 -6.77 6.53 29.02
N ALA A 394 -8.04 6.13 28.93
CA ALA A 394 -8.49 4.91 29.57
C ALA A 394 -7.83 3.73 28.83
N ASN A 395 -7.15 2.85 29.57
CA ASN A 395 -6.60 1.62 29.02
C ASN A 395 -7.76 0.79 28.44
N ARG A 396 -7.97 0.83 27.13
CA ARG A 396 -8.78 -0.20 26.47
C ARG A 396 -7.96 -1.47 26.35
N GLU A 397 -8.63 -2.61 26.40
CA GLU A 397 -7.98 -3.90 26.12
C GLU A 397 -7.23 -3.80 24.79
N ALA A 398 -5.97 -4.24 24.80
CA ALA A 398 -5.16 -4.23 23.61
C ALA A 398 -5.87 -5.04 22.52
N VAL A 399 -6.11 -4.42 21.36
CA VAL A 399 -6.45 -5.18 20.16
C VAL A 399 -5.24 -6.07 19.92
N HIS A 400 -5.36 -7.36 20.28
CA HIS A 400 -4.28 -8.30 20.03
C HIS A 400 -4.14 -8.46 18.52
N THR A 401 -3.20 -7.75 17.95
CA THR A 401 -2.74 -7.99 16.58
C THR A 401 -1.96 -9.31 16.58
N ARG A 402 -2.67 -10.43 16.74
CA ARG A 402 -2.11 -11.76 16.49
C ARG A 402 -1.72 -11.79 15.02
N LEU A 403 -0.57 -12.37 14.71
CA LEU A 403 -0.25 -12.65 13.31
C LEU A 403 -1.26 -13.69 12.80
N PRO A 404 -1.72 -13.57 11.55
CA PRO A 404 -2.59 -14.57 10.94
C PRO A 404 -1.88 -15.92 10.91
N SER A 405 -2.64 -16.99 11.11
CA SER A 405 -2.12 -18.35 10.99
C SER A 405 -1.78 -18.69 9.52
N GLU A 406 -1.02 -19.73 9.31
CA GLU A 406 -0.78 -20.23 7.95
C GLU A 406 -2.07 -20.71 7.29
N SER A 407 -3.00 -21.31 8.08
CA SER A 407 -4.33 -21.70 7.59
C SER A 407 -5.17 -20.51 7.14
N THR A 408 -5.15 -19.39 7.87
CA THR A 408 -5.78 -18.12 7.45
C THR A 408 -5.21 -17.62 6.12
N ARG A 409 -3.88 -17.64 5.98
CA ARG A 409 -3.19 -17.19 4.75
C ARG A 409 -3.55 -18.06 3.55
N ALA A 410 -3.55 -19.38 3.73
CA ALA A 410 -3.93 -20.34 2.71
C ALA A 410 -5.43 -20.21 2.34
N ALA A 411 -6.30 -19.98 3.33
CA ALA A 411 -7.73 -19.76 3.09
C ALA A 411 -7.97 -18.47 2.28
N LEU A 412 -7.32 -17.35 2.63
CA LEU A 412 -7.41 -16.12 1.85
C LEU A 412 -6.87 -16.29 0.42
N TRP A 413 -5.73 -16.98 0.26
CA TRP A 413 -5.20 -17.28 -1.05
C TRP A 413 -6.20 -18.07 -1.90
N ARG A 414 -6.82 -19.08 -1.32
CA ARG A 414 -7.75 -19.99 -2.01
C ARG A 414 -9.10 -19.34 -2.33
N TYR A 415 -9.70 -18.59 -1.39
CA TYR A 415 -11.09 -18.15 -1.46
C TYR A 415 -11.26 -16.65 -1.74
N ALA A 416 -10.25 -15.82 -1.46
CA ALA A 416 -10.22 -14.39 -1.78
C ALA A 416 -8.97 -14.00 -2.58
N GLY A 417 -8.43 -14.94 -3.38
CA GLY A 417 -7.32 -14.72 -4.30
C GLY A 417 -7.75 -14.01 -5.58
N LEU A 418 -7.05 -14.32 -6.69
CA LEU A 418 -7.35 -13.74 -8.01
C LEU A 418 -8.77 -14.04 -8.48
N ARG A 419 -9.27 -15.24 -8.21
CA ARG A 419 -10.64 -15.66 -8.55
C ARG A 419 -11.38 -16.09 -7.29
N ARG A 420 -12.62 -15.70 -7.18
CA ARG A 420 -13.45 -15.86 -5.97
C ARG A 420 -14.85 -16.33 -6.35
N ASP A 421 -15.52 -16.97 -5.42
CA ASP A 421 -16.95 -17.27 -5.52
C ASP A 421 -17.62 -17.14 -4.15
N ALA A 422 -18.95 -17.04 -4.13
CA ALA A 422 -19.70 -16.87 -2.89
C ALA A 422 -19.54 -18.05 -1.92
N ALA A 423 -19.33 -19.27 -2.41
CA ALA A 423 -19.19 -20.45 -1.56
C ALA A 423 -17.86 -20.40 -0.77
N GLY A 424 -16.76 -20.12 -1.45
CA GLY A 424 -15.45 -19.95 -0.82
C GLY A 424 -15.41 -18.74 0.12
N LEU A 425 -15.96 -17.60 -0.31
CA LEU A 425 -16.00 -16.38 0.52
C LEU A 425 -16.77 -16.57 1.83
N ARG A 426 -17.88 -17.34 1.82
CA ARG A 426 -18.63 -17.64 3.05
C ARG A 426 -17.80 -18.43 4.06
N GLN A 427 -16.84 -19.26 3.63
CA GLN A 427 -15.97 -19.98 4.56
C GLN A 427 -15.03 -19.02 5.32
N LEU A 428 -14.64 -17.91 4.70
CA LEU A 428 -13.80 -16.90 5.35
C LEU A 428 -14.54 -16.07 6.40
N LEU A 429 -15.88 -16.07 6.43
CA LEU A 429 -16.65 -15.39 7.48
C LEU A 429 -16.48 -16.05 8.86
N GLU A 430 -16.05 -17.31 8.89
CA GLU A 430 -15.78 -18.07 10.14
C GLU A 430 -14.28 -18.04 10.52
N ASP A 431 -13.42 -17.36 9.76
CA ASP A 431 -11.99 -17.31 10.06
C ASP A 431 -11.74 -16.59 11.39
N PRO A 432 -10.82 -17.11 12.24
CA PRO A 432 -10.53 -16.49 13.53
C PRO A 432 -9.87 -15.10 13.43
N PHE A 433 -9.30 -14.76 12.29
CA PHE A 433 -8.66 -13.46 12.09
C PHE A 433 -9.70 -12.40 11.63
N PRO A 434 -10.00 -11.35 12.44
CA PRO A 434 -11.13 -10.46 12.19
C PRO A 434 -11.11 -9.80 10.81
N LEU A 435 -9.94 -9.34 10.35
CA LEU A 435 -9.81 -8.65 9.07
C LEU A 435 -10.15 -9.55 7.87
N THR A 436 -9.92 -10.87 7.99
CA THR A 436 -10.33 -11.85 6.98
C THR A 436 -11.85 -11.86 6.78
N ARG A 437 -12.60 -11.76 7.88
CA ARG A 437 -14.08 -11.70 7.81
C ARG A 437 -14.57 -10.42 7.16
N LEU A 438 -13.93 -9.28 7.43
CA LEU A 438 -14.27 -8.00 6.80
C LEU A 438 -13.97 -8.02 5.30
N ILE A 439 -12.82 -8.60 4.88
CA ILE A 439 -12.49 -8.81 3.47
C ILE A 439 -13.56 -9.68 2.80
N ALA A 440 -13.93 -10.80 3.42
CA ALA A 440 -14.96 -11.69 2.89
C ALA A 440 -16.32 -10.99 2.76
N SER A 441 -16.70 -10.20 3.76
CA SER A 441 -17.93 -9.41 3.76
C SER A 441 -17.97 -8.40 2.63
N ALA A 442 -16.88 -7.66 2.40
CA ALA A 442 -16.75 -6.72 1.28
C ALA A 442 -16.82 -7.45 -0.07
N CYS A 443 -16.09 -8.57 -0.22
CA CYS A 443 -16.11 -9.39 -1.44
C CYS A 443 -17.50 -9.97 -1.75
N LEU A 444 -18.26 -10.37 -0.74
CA LEU A 444 -19.62 -10.91 -0.90
C LEU A 444 -20.61 -9.82 -1.27
N ALA A 445 -20.48 -8.63 -0.69
CA ALA A 445 -21.36 -7.50 -0.96
C ALA A 445 -21.25 -7.01 -2.40
N ARG A 446 -20.02 -6.98 -2.97
CA ARG A 446 -19.81 -6.59 -4.37
C ARG A 446 -20.07 -7.76 -5.31
N GLU A 447 -21.29 -7.81 -5.85
CA GLU A 447 -21.78 -8.89 -6.73
C GLU A 447 -21.45 -8.66 -8.20
N GLU A 448 -20.20 -8.36 -8.51
CA GLU A 448 -19.69 -8.11 -9.87
C GLU A 448 -18.25 -8.61 -10.02
N SER A 449 -17.70 -8.53 -11.23
CA SER A 449 -16.26 -8.63 -11.51
C SER A 449 -15.72 -7.31 -12.02
N ARG A 450 -14.68 -6.75 -11.32
CA ARG A 450 -14.09 -5.45 -11.65
C ARG A 450 -12.65 -5.40 -11.21
N GLY A 451 -11.70 -5.14 -12.12
CA GLY A 451 -10.28 -4.99 -11.80
C GLY A 451 -9.71 -6.17 -11.02
N ALA A 452 -9.22 -5.94 -9.80
CA ALA A 452 -8.67 -6.97 -8.93
C ALA A 452 -9.75 -7.86 -8.25
N HIS A 453 -11.01 -7.48 -8.31
CA HIS A 453 -12.11 -8.28 -7.77
C HIS A 453 -12.78 -9.10 -8.87
N GLN A 454 -12.49 -10.41 -8.92
CA GLN A 454 -12.99 -11.31 -9.96
C GLN A 454 -13.84 -12.42 -9.35
N ARG A 455 -15.15 -12.33 -9.56
CA ARG A 455 -16.18 -13.27 -9.09
C ARG A 455 -16.52 -14.25 -10.20
N THR A 456 -16.16 -15.52 -10.05
CA THR A 456 -16.48 -16.56 -11.05
C THR A 456 -17.98 -16.85 -11.14
N ASP A 457 -18.72 -16.58 -10.07
CA ASP A 457 -20.19 -16.68 -9.98
C ASP A 457 -20.91 -15.36 -10.33
N ARG A 458 -20.17 -14.26 -10.60
CA ARG A 458 -20.63 -12.93 -11.03
C ARG A 458 -19.60 -12.34 -12.01
N PRO A 459 -19.48 -12.88 -13.23
CA PRO A 459 -18.36 -12.54 -14.13
C PRO A 459 -18.47 -11.13 -14.75
N ASP A 460 -19.66 -10.57 -14.79
CA ASP A 460 -19.92 -9.28 -15.44
C ASP A 460 -19.66 -8.11 -14.49
N THR A 461 -19.34 -6.96 -15.06
CA THR A 461 -19.26 -5.68 -14.34
C THR A 461 -20.66 -5.07 -14.25
N ASP A 462 -21.04 -4.60 -13.06
CA ASP A 462 -22.31 -3.91 -12.84
C ASP A 462 -22.12 -2.38 -12.93
N PRO A 463 -22.66 -1.71 -13.97
CA PRO A 463 -22.57 -0.25 -14.10
C PRO A 463 -23.19 0.53 -12.94
N ALA A 464 -24.13 -0.07 -12.19
CA ALA A 464 -24.71 0.58 -11.01
C ALA A 464 -23.70 0.77 -9.88
N LEU A 465 -22.60 -0.01 -9.88
CA LEU A 465 -21.52 0.06 -8.93
C LEU A 465 -20.36 0.97 -9.38
N ASP A 466 -20.49 1.69 -10.49
CA ASP A 466 -19.49 2.68 -10.92
C ASP A 466 -19.38 3.81 -9.89
N GLY A 467 -18.16 4.09 -9.43
CA GLY A 467 -17.88 5.10 -8.39
C GLY A 467 -18.45 4.78 -7.01
N MET A 468 -18.87 3.53 -6.78
CA MET A 468 -19.35 3.07 -5.48
C MET A 468 -18.24 2.39 -4.69
N HIS A 469 -18.06 2.82 -3.45
CA HIS A 469 -17.11 2.28 -2.48
C HIS A 469 -17.83 1.40 -1.47
N THR A 470 -17.28 0.23 -1.20
CA THR A 470 -17.83 -0.70 -0.20
C THR A 470 -17.32 -0.31 1.19
N LEU A 471 -18.22 0.03 2.10
CA LEU A 471 -17.89 0.33 3.50
C LEU A 471 -18.19 -0.86 4.38
N VAL A 472 -17.22 -1.25 5.23
CA VAL A 472 -17.31 -2.34 6.21
C VAL A 472 -16.71 -1.93 7.56
N GLY A 473 -17.05 -2.65 8.60
CA GLY A 473 -16.50 -2.44 9.97
C GLY A 473 -17.53 -1.92 10.96
N ALA A 474 -17.07 -1.59 12.16
CA ALA A 474 -17.88 -1.11 13.28
C ALA A 474 -19.10 -2.00 13.62
N GLY A 475 -19.05 -3.31 13.29
CA GLY A 475 -20.15 -4.26 13.51
C GLY A 475 -21.37 -4.07 12.62
N ALA A 476 -21.30 -3.18 11.61
CA ALA A 476 -22.38 -2.94 10.66
C ALA A 476 -22.31 -3.88 9.45
N ALA A 477 -23.45 -4.12 8.80
CA ALA A 477 -23.49 -4.80 7.52
C ALA A 477 -22.77 -3.96 6.44
N PRO A 478 -22.13 -4.59 5.43
CA PRO A 478 -21.55 -3.87 4.31
C PRO A 478 -22.58 -2.97 3.61
N ARG A 479 -22.14 -1.76 3.23
CA ARG A 479 -22.95 -0.83 2.45
C ARG A 479 -22.12 -0.17 1.36
N PHE A 480 -22.78 0.32 0.32
CA PHE A 480 -22.16 1.09 -0.74
C PHE A 480 -22.37 2.58 -0.53
N GLU A 481 -21.35 3.36 -0.82
CA GLU A 481 -21.39 4.80 -0.75
C GLU A 481 -20.65 5.39 -1.97
N ARG A 482 -21.24 6.42 -2.58
CA ARG A 482 -20.62 7.15 -3.69
C ARG A 482 -19.75 8.26 -3.13
N TRP A 483 -18.50 8.31 -3.56
CA TRP A 483 -17.58 9.38 -3.20
C TRP A 483 -17.32 10.30 -4.42
N GLU A 484 -17.49 11.59 -4.21
CA GLU A 484 -17.29 12.61 -5.24
C GLU A 484 -15.85 13.16 -5.25
#